data_7d0408763aab0fb92da94b7d1deb1645
#
_entry.id   7d0408763aab0fb92da94b7d1deb1645
#
_cell.length_a   1.000
_cell.length_b   1.000
_cell.length_c   1.000
_cell.angle_alpha   90.00
_cell.angle_beta   90.00
_cell.angle_gamma   90.00
#
_symmetry.space_group_name_H-M   'P 1'
#
loop_
_entity.id
_entity.type
_entity.pdbx_description
1 polymer ?
#
loop_
_entity_poly.entity_id
_entity_poly.type
_entity_poly.pdbx_seq_one_letter_code
_entity_poly.pdbx_strand_id
1 'polypeptide(L)'
;MFELDNIELRRSGRRIARIGALRVASPGLLWLVGPGGAGKSTLLSALAGGDRSGEPSFSGDARLDGLPLAACRDTVAWLPQHDQLGGSLPLQDELGRRCGFAAEAVQRLLERAGLTGEAQRETDSLPAPLRRYAAVFAGLARPAGLYLVDEPTAGLDDVQAETVRACLRERAAAAMVVAVTHNRRDCLAVGGDTALLAGGTIRELAPTQRFFDAPRTEAGRIYVETGNCNLAPMQNPLLSVDGIWWLVPGLLCGMSRPGLVGDALAQYGQLADAGVGTLLCVEERCGYPINALRELGIERHHFAVPDMAPPSFGQAVDMCRIGETAIRANRGVAVHCRGGLGRTGTVLACILIWFGDPPDAAIAKVRSAQPHAIQTPVQLRFLHDFADRIRDWHDPQYQLGEKAHVS
;
A
#
# COMPACT_ATOMS: atom_id res chain seq x y z
N MET A 1 0.39 -12.14 25.30
CA MET A 1 -0.22 -12.47 23.98
C MET A 1 -0.46 -11.19 23.21
N PHE A 2 -0.14 -11.11 21.93
CA PHE A 2 -0.50 -10.02 21.03
C PHE A 2 -1.77 -10.39 20.26
N GLU A 3 -2.77 -9.51 20.30
CA GLU A 3 -4.10 -9.79 19.77
C GLU A 3 -4.62 -8.60 18.96
N LEU A 4 -5.17 -8.91 17.78
CA LEU A 4 -5.93 -7.98 16.96
C LEU A 4 -7.30 -8.62 16.70
N ASP A 5 -8.38 -7.93 17.06
CA ASP A 5 -9.76 -8.39 16.84
C ASP A 5 -10.56 -7.32 16.10
N ASN A 6 -11.18 -7.73 14.99
CA ASN A 6 -12.03 -6.87 14.15
C ASN A 6 -11.37 -5.54 13.76
N ILE A 7 -10.08 -5.58 13.47
CA ILE A 7 -9.36 -4.38 13.03
C ILE A 7 -9.84 -3.97 11.64
N GLU A 8 -10.31 -2.75 11.52
CA GLU A 8 -10.52 -2.08 10.26
C GLU A 8 -9.48 -0.98 10.11
N LEU A 9 -8.53 -1.18 9.21
CA LEU A 9 -7.43 -0.27 8.93
C LEU A 9 -7.86 0.75 7.87
N ARG A 10 -7.68 2.04 8.16
CA ARG A 10 -8.00 3.16 7.26
C ARG A 10 -6.79 4.07 7.05
N ARG A 11 -6.71 4.69 5.88
CA ARG A 11 -5.77 5.77 5.56
C ARG A 11 -6.46 6.80 4.68
N SER A 12 -6.43 8.05 5.09
CA SER A 12 -7.14 9.15 4.40
C SER A 12 -8.63 8.81 4.16
N GLY A 13 -9.31 8.25 5.19
CA GLY A 13 -10.71 7.84 5.12
C GLY A 13 -10.98 6.52 4.38
N ARG A 14 -10.00 5.99 3.65
CA ARG A 14 -10.13 4.77 2.86
C ARG A 14 -9.78 3.53 3.69
N ARG A 15 -10.62 2.48 3.59
CA ARG A 15 -10.32 1.17 4.17
C ARG A 15 -9.22 0.46 3.36
N ILE A 16 -8.13 0.09 4.05
CA ILE A 16 -6.97 -0.61 3.50
C ILE A 16 -7.06 -2.12 3.75
N ALA A 17 -7.45 -2.49 4.98
CA ALA A 17 -7.55 -3.89 5.36
C ALA A 17 -8.61 -4.11 6.44
N ARG A 18 -9.09 -5.35 6.54
CA ARG A 18 -9.91 -5.83 7.66
C ARG A 18 -9.31 -7.12 8.18
N ILE A 19 -8.88 -7.12 9.44
CA ILE A 19 -8.30 -8.28 10.11
C ILE A 19 -9.34 -8.76 11.14
N GLY A 20 -9.90 -9.94 10.94
CA GLY A 20 -10.94 -10.50 11.81
C GLY A 20 -10.39 -10.83 13.19
N ALA A 21 -9.48 -11.81 13.25
CA ALA A 21 -8.78 -12.19 14.46
C ALA A 21 -7.34 -12.58 14.12
N LEU A 22 -6.38 -12.08 14.90
CA LEU A 22 -4.98 -12.47 14.86
C LEU A 22 -4.50 -12.60 16.30
N ARG A 23 -3.95 -13.76 16.67
CA ARG A 23 -3.40 -14.02 18.00
C ARG A 23 -2.05 -14.67 17.89
N VAL A 24 -1.06 -14.08 18.56
CA VAL A 24 0.34 -14.54 18.58
C VAL A 24 0.85 -14.51 20.01
N ALA A 25 1.65 -15.50 20.37
CA ALA A 25 2.28 -15.55 21.69
C ALA A 25 3.17 -14.33 21.95
N SER A 26 3.15 -13.81 23.17
CA SER A 26 4.05 -12.77 23.66
C SER A 26 4.74 -13.31 24.94
N PRO A 27 6.06 -13.16 25.10
CA PRO A 27 7.00 -12.65 24.11
C PRO A 27 7.07 -13.50 22.85
N GLY A 28 7.49 -12.92 21.72
CA GLY A 28 7.57 -13.61 20.46
C GLY A 28 7.82 -12.70 19.28
N LEU A 29 7.84 -13.27 18.08
CA LEU A 29 8.01 -12.52 16.84
C LEU A 29 6.96 -12.92 15.80
N LEU A 30 6.31 -11.92 15.24
CA LEU A 30 5.39 -12.04 14.11
C LEU A 30 5.97 -11.32 12.90
N TRP A 31 6.23 -12.06 11.84
CA TRP A 31 6.50 -11.52 10.52
C TRP A 31 5.19 -11.22 9.79
N LEU A 32 5.01 -10.01 9.34
CA LEU A 32 3.90 -9.64 8.47
C LEU A 32 4.42 -9.56 7.03
N VAL A 33 4.07 -10.55 6.23
CA VAL A 33 4.49 -10.66 4.84
C VAL A 33 3.31 -10.45 3.89
N GLY A 34 3.57 -10.23 2.61
CA GLY A 34 2.54 -10.06 1.58
C GLY A 34 2.95 -9.13 0.45
N PRO A 35 2.12 -8.99 -0.59
CA PRO A 35 2.43 -8.17 -1.76
C PRO A 35 2.64 -6.70 -1.41
N GLY A 36 3.32 -5.97 -2.32
CA GLY A 36 3.41 -4.51 -2.23
C GLY A 36 2.02 -3.87 -2.19
N GLY A 37 1.85 -2.84 -1.35
CA GLY A 37 0.56 -2.16 -1.22
C GLY A 37 -0.53 -2.90 -0.40
N ALA A 38 -0.25 -4.07 0.16
CA ALA A 38 -1.22 -4.82 0.97
C ALA A 38 -1.62 -4.15 2.31
N GLY A 39 -0.94 -3.06 2.70
CA GLY A 39 -1.24 -2.34 3.93
C GLY A 39 -0.38 -2.74 5.13
N LYS A 40 0.70 -3.49 4.96
CA LYS A 40 1.58 -3.95 6.05
C LYS A 40 2.18 -2.80 6.86
N SER A 41 2.92 -1.90 6.20
CA SER A 41 3.52 -0.71 6.83
C SER A 41 2.46 0.24 7.39
N THR A 42 1.31 0.31 6.70
CA THR A 42 0.14 1.08 7.15
C THR A 42 -0.41 0.53 8.47
N LEU A 43 -0.48 -0.79 8.62
CA LEU A 43 -0.91 -1.44 9.86
C LEU A 43 0.07 -1.14 11.01
N LEU A 44 1.39 -1.30 10.77
CA LEU A 44 2.38 -1.00 11.80
C LEU A 44 2.31 0.46 12.24
N SER A 45 2.24 1.40 11.29
CA SER A 45 2.11 2.84 11.59
C SER A 45 0.85 3.15 12.40
N ALA A 46 -0.29 2.55 12.06
CA ALA A 46 -1.54 2.71 12.81
C ALA A 46 -1.43 2.15 14.24
N LEU A 47 -0.83 0.97 14.41
CA LEU A 47 -0.59 0.36 15.73
C LEU A 47 0.38 1.19 16.59
N ALA A 48 1.33 1.88 15.94
CA ALA A 48 2.26 2.81 16.62
C ALA A 48 1.59 4.09 17.13
N GLY A 49 0.32 4.35 16.77
CA GLY A 49 -0.45 5.48 17.24
C GLY A 49 -0.44 6.69 16.33
N GLY A 50 -0.43 6.48 15.02
CA GLY A 50 -0.67 7.53 14.03
C GLY A 50 -2.04 8.17 14.22
N ASP A 51 -2.08 9.34 14.84
CA ASP A 51 -3.32 10.07 15.18
C ASP A 51 -3.30 11.51 14.68
N ARG A 52 -2.51 11.78 13.63
CA ARG A 52 -2.47 13.08 12.96
C ARG A 52 -3.37 13.05 11.73
N SER A 53 -3.98 14.19 11.40
CA SER A 53 -4.84 14.33 10.21
C SER A 53 -4.15 13.77 8.95
N GLY A 54 -4.73 12.72 8.35
CA GLY A 54 -4.19 12.02 7.16
C GLY A 54 -3.28 10.82 7.46
N GLU A 55 -2.93 10.53 8.72
CA GLU A 55 -2.17 9.35 9.09
C GLU A 55 -3.05 8.08 9.13
N PRO A 56 -2.44 6.88 9.02
CA PRO A 56 -3.17 5.64 9.16
C PRO A 56 -3.82 5.51 10.53
N SER A 57 -5.05 5.07 10.57
CA SER A 57 -5.82 4.80 11.78
C SER A 57 -6.48 3.42 11.71
N PHE A 58 -6.86 2.88 12.84
CA PHE A 58 -7.65 1.66 12.89
C PHE A 58 -8.80 1.78 13.89
N SER A 59 -9.87 1.03 13.68
CA SER A 59 -10.91 0.72 14.64
C SER A 59 -10.88 -0.77 14.94
N GLY A 60 -11.47 -1.19 16.06
CA GLY A 60 -11.40 -2.55 16.58
C GLY A 60 -10.48 -2.64 17.79
N ASP A 61 -10.22 -3.85 18.26
CA ASP A 61 -9.45 -4.13 19.47
C ASP A 61 -8.02 -4.58 19.13
N ALA A 62 -7.03 -3.84 19.65
CA ALA A 62 -5.61 -4.24 19.64
C ALA A 62 -5.11 -4.33 21.08
N ARG A 63 -4.54 -5.47 21.47
CA ARG A 63 -4.09 -5.75 22.83
C ARG A 63 -2.70 -6.35 22.88
N LEU A 64 -1.97 -6.01 23.93
CA LEU A 64 -0.72 -6.66 24.31
C LEU A 64 -0.85 -7.17 25.75
N ASP A 65 -0.69 -8.47 25.96
CA ASP A 65 -0.77 -9.14 27.26
C ASP A 65 -2.06 -8.80 28.05
N GLY A 66 -3.18 -8.74 27.29
CA GLY A 66 -4.52 -8.43 27.82
C GLY A 66 -4.81 -6.93 27.98
N LEU A 67 -3.82 -6.04 27.87
CA LEU A 67 -4.01 -4.59 27.97
C LEU A 67 -4.29 -3.98 26.58
N PRO A 68 -5.19 -3.02 26.47
CA PRO A 68 -5.38 -2.27 25.23
C PRO A 68 -4.07 -1.61 24.78
N LEU A 69 -3.72 -1.70 23.50
CA LEU A 69 -2.46 -1.14 22.97
C LEU A 69 -2.38 0.38 23.19
N ALA A 70 -3.51 1.07 23.19
CA ALA A 70 -3.59 2.49 23.53
C ALA A 70 -3.06 2.82 24.93
N ALA A 71 -3.19 1.89 25.90
CA ALA A 71 -2.67 2.04 27.26
C ALA A 71 -1.17 1.69 27.38
N CYS A 72 -0.60 1.05 26.35
CA CYS A 72 0.79 0.59 26.32
C CYS A 72 1.70 1.48 25.44
N ARG A 73 1.21 2.63 24.96
CA ARG A 73 1.91 3.47 23.96
C ARG A 73 3.34 3.83 24.33
N ASP A 74 3.60 4.12 25.59
CA ASP A 74 4.92 4.48 26.10
C ASP A 74 5.93 3.31 26.03
N THR A 75 5.44 2.09 25.88
CA THR A 75 6.25 0.88 25.75
C THR A 75 6.33 0.37 24.32
N VAL A 76 5.85 1.12 23.34
CA VAL A 76 5.91 0.78 21.90
C VAL A 76 7.13 1.45 21.28
N ALA A 77 8.01 0.65 20.69
CA ALA A 77 9.11 1.13 19.85
C ALA A 77 8.69 1.01 18.37
N TRP A 78 8.59 2.14 17.68
CA TRP A 78 8.29 2.20 16.25
C TRP A 78 9.55 2.51 15.43
N LEU A 79 9.88 1.61 14.50
CA LEU A 79 11.03 1.70 13.60
C LEU A 79 10.52 1.69 12.15
N PRO A 80 10.19 2.85 11.56
CA PRO A 80 9.67 2.93 10.19
C PRO A 80 10.75 2.66 9.14
N GLN A 81 10.32 2.27 7.95
CA GLN A 81 11.19 1.89 6.83
C GLN A 81 12.21 2.98 6.44
N HIS A 82 11.82 4.24 6.48
CA HIS A 82 12.65 5.37 6.06
C HIS A 82 13.31 6.11 7.23
N ASP A 83 13.24 5.55 8.43
CA ASP A 83 13.93 6.14 9.58
C ASP A 83 15.44 6.02 9.43
N GLN A 84 16.13 7.13 9.59
CA GLN A 84 17.58 7.22 9.60
C GLN A 84 18.02 8.32 10.56
N LEU A 85 19.21 8.18 11.09
CA LEU A 85 19.82 9.26 11.85
C LEU A 85 20.20 10.41 10.92
N GLY A 86 20.22 11.63 11.44
CA GLY A 86 20.64 12.82 10.71
C GLY A 86 20.98 13.96 11.67
N GLY A 87 21.72 14.92 11.18
CA GLY A 87 22.14 16.10 11.90
C GLY A 87 23.66 16.28 11.95
N SER A 88 24.09 17.42 12.44
CA SER A 88 25.50 17.82 12.52
C SER A 88 26.25 17.30 13.76
N LEU A 89 25.57 16.57 14.65
CA LEU A 89 26.19 15.97 15.82
C LEU A 89 27.04 14.75 15.44
N PRO A 90 28.11 14.44 16.15
CA PRO A 90 28.80 13.16 16.09
C PRO A 90 27.79 11.99 16.29
N LEU A 91 28.03 10.88 15.62
CA LEU A 91 27.12 9.71 15.69
C LEU A 91 26.82 9.28 17.12
N GLN A 92 27.85 9.25 17.99
CA GLN A 92 27.68 8.88 19.39
C GLN A 92 26.72 9.82 20.14
N ASP A 93 26.83 11.13 19.90
CA ASP A 93 26.01 12.15 20.56
C ASP A 93 24.56 12.10 20.06
N GLU A 94 24.37 11.90 18.75
CA GLU A 94 23.05 11.72 18.17
C GLU A 94 22.35 10.44 18.68
N LEU A 95 23.09 9.34 18.84
CA LEU A 95 22.58 8.12 19.45
C LEU A 95 22.20 8.34 20.93
N GLY A 96 23.05 9.02 21.68
CA GLY A 96 22.78 9.39 23.09
C GLY A 96 21.50 10.23 23.20
N ARG A 97 21.39 11.27 22.39
CA ARG A 97 20.22 12.17 22.34
C ARG A 97 18.93 11.43 21.96
N ARG A 98 19.00 10.60 20.92
CA ARG A 98 17.81 9.89 20.39
C ARG A 98 17.31 8.78 21.32
N CYS A 99 18.23 8.05 21.95
CA CYS A 99 17.87 6.91 22.80
C CYS A 99 17.71 7.29 24.27
N GLY A 100 18.19 8.48 24.69
CA GLY A 100 18.29 8.85 26.10
C GLY A 100 19.32 8.01 26.84
N PHE A 101 20.39 7.54 26.19
CA PHE A 101 21.39 6.68 26.75
C PHE A 101 22.58 7.52 27.33
N ALA A 102 23.12 7.06 28.44
CA ALA A 102 24.39 7.55 28.96
C ALA A 102 25.56 7.14 28.06
N ALA A 103 26.68 7.82 28.13
CA ALA A 103 27.86 7.65 27.26
C ALA A 103 28.33 6.19 27.20
N GLU A 104 28.39 5.49 28.35
CA GLU A 104 28.85 4.11 28.43
C GLU A 104 27.87 3.14 27.71
N ALA A 105 26.57 3.45 27.75
CA ALA A 105 25.54 2.65 27.01
C ALA A 105 25.67 2.87 25.52
N VAL A 106 25.94 4.10 25.09
CA VAL A 106 26.17 4.44 23.67
C VAL A 106 27.45 3.75 23.17
N GLN A 107 28.52 3.74 23.96
CA GLN A 107 29.77 3.07 23.61
C GLN A 107 29.53 1.56 23.38
N ARG A 108 28.83 0.89 24.32
CA ARG A 108 28.47 -0.54 24.17
C ARG A 108 27.57 -0.79 22.94
N LEU A 109 26.70 0.15 22.65
CA LEU A 109 25.84 0.08 21.44
C LEU A 109 26.69 0.12 20.17
N LEU A 110 27.64 1.07 20.10
CA LEU A 110 28.54 1.24 18.95
C LEU A 110 29.47 0.03 18.77
N GLU A 111 30.03 -0.49 19.87
CA GLU A 111 30.84 -1.72 19.85
C GLU A 111 30.05 -2.91 19.30
N ARG A 112 28.83 -3.10 19.79
CA ARG A 112 27.92 -4.17 19.34
C ARG A 112 27.50 -4.02 17.87
N ALA A 113 27.31 -2.79 17.41
CA ALA A 113 26.97 -2.49 16.03
C ALA A 113 28.18 -2.52 15.08
N GLY A 114 29.41 -2.62 15.60
CA GLY A 114 30.63 -2.48 14.80
C GLY A 114 30.85 -1.05 14.27
N LEU A 115 30.30 -0.03 14.96
CA LEU A 115 30.32 1.37 14.54
C LEU A 115 31.29 2.24 15.35
N THR A 116 32.18 1.66 16.15
CA THR A 116 33.13 2.40 16.99
C THR A 116 34.02 3.36 16.19
N GLY A 117 34.41 2.94 14.96
CA GLY A 117 35.22 3.79 14.06
C GLY A 117 34.50 5.02 13.54
N GLU A 118 33.14 5.01 13.56
CA GLU A 118 32.28 6.09 13.07
C GLU A 118 31.79 7.02 14.19
N ALA A 119 32.07 6.70 15.44
CA ALA A 119 31.51 7.35 16.63
C ALA A 119 31.66 8.87 16.64
N GLN A 120 32.81 9.37 16.20
CA GLN A 120 33.17 10.81 16.20
C GLN A 120 32.79 11.51 14.88
N ARG A 121 32.31 10.78 13.87
CA ARG A 121 31.94 11.38 12.60
C ARG A 121 30.61 12.09 12.72
N GLU A 122 30.50 13.22 12.05
CA GLU A 122 29.23 13.93 11.88
C GLU A 122 28.21 13.01 11.20
N THR A 123 27.03 12.91 11.79
CA THR A 123 26.00 11.93 11.37
C THR A 123 25.60 12.11 9.91
N ASP A 124 25.42 13.34 9.43
CA ASP A 124 25.05 13.61 8.02
C ASP A 124 26.20 13.31 7.03
N SER A 125 27.45 13.21 7.50
CA SER A 125 28.59 12.80 6.68
C SER A 125 28.64 11.29 6.40
N LEU A 126 27.86 10.50 7.13
CA LEU A 126 27.79 9.06 6.97
C LEU A 126 26.90 8.67 5.78
N PRO A 127 27.24 7.57 5.06
CA PRO A 127 26.37 7.03 4.02
C PRO A 127 24.94 6.72 4.55
N ALA A 128 23.92 6.99 3.73
CA ALA A 128 22.52 6.76 4.13
C ALA A 128 22.23 5.33 4.64
N PRO A 129 22.78 4.23 4.05
CA PRO A 129 22.62 2.89 4.61
C PRO A 129 23.16 2.74 6.02
N LEU A 130 24.30 3.36 6.32
CA LEU A 130 24.91 3.30 7.64
C LEU A 130 24.10 4.09 8.68
N ARG A 131 23.58 5.25 8.30
CA ARG A 131 22.68 6.04 9.17
C ARG A 131 21.40 5.28 9.48
N ARG A 132 20.84 4.56 8.48
CA ARG A 132 19.69 3.70 8.69
C ARG A 132 20.02 2.52 9.60
N TYR A 133 21.13 1.82 9.35
CA TYR A 133 21.58 0.73 10.22
C TYR A 133 21.69 1.17 11.67
N ALA A 134 22.36 2.30 11.94
CA ALA A 134 22.49 2.87 13.26
C ALA A 134 21.13 3.21 13.90
N ALA A 135 20.18 3.76 13.11
CA ALA A 135 18.82 4.06 13.59
C ALA A 135 18.06 2.79 14.00
N VAL A 136 18.07 1.75 13.15
CA VAL A 136 17.40 0.47 13.43
C VAL A 136 18.01 -0.20 14.67
N PHE A 137 19.34 -0.25 14.73
CA PHE A 137 20.06 -0.87 15.85
C PHE A 137 19.78 -0.15 17.16
N ALA A 138 19.82 1.18 17.14
CA ALA A 138 19.50 2.02 18.30
C ALA A 138 18.05 1.86 18.76
N GLY A 139 17.11 1.81 17.83
CA GLY A 139 15.69 1.58 18.12
C GLY A 139 15.45 0.23 18.79
N LEU A 140 16.11 -0.83 18.29
CA LEU A 140 16.06 -2.18 18.90
C LEU A 140 16.78 -2.24 20.26
N ALA A 141 17.77 -1.38 20.53
CA ALA A 141 18.46 -1.35 21.81
C ALA A 141 17.62 -0.76 22.95
N ARG A 142 16.64 0.11 22.64
CA ARG A 142 15.76 0.71 23.65
C ARG A 142 14.84 -0.35 24.27
N PRO A 143 14.60 -0.35 25.58
CA PRO A 143 13.62 -1.22 26.20
C PRO A 143 12.20 -0.90 25.68
N ALA A 144 11.47 -1.91 25.26
CA ALA A 144 10.07 -1.77 24.87
C ALA A 144 9.30 -3.08 25.14
N GLY A 145 7.99 -3.00 25.36
CA GLY A 145 7.11 -4.16 25.44
C GLY A 145 6.67 -4.67 24.05
N LEU A 146 6.61 -3.74 23.08
CA LEU A 146 6.28 -4.03 21.70
C LEU A 146 7.23 -3.29 20.76
N TYR A 147 7.85 -4.03 19.86
CA TYR A 147 8.62 -3.47 18.74
C TYR A 147 7.82 -3.62 17.45
N LEU A 148 7.55 -2.52 16.78
CA LEU A 148 6.98 -2.47 15.45
C LEU A 148 8.10 -2.09 14.49
N VAL A 149 8.46 -2.97 13.55
CA VAL A 149 9.68 -2.81 12.74
C VAL A 149 9.36 -2.99 11.27
N ASP A 150 9.64 -1.96 10.47
CA ASP A 150 9.35 -1.98 9.04
C ASP A 150 10.62 -2.10 8.22
N GLU A 151 10.77 -3.23 7.51
CA GLU A 151 11.91 -3.58 6.65
C GLU A 151 13.27 -3.46 7.36
N PRO A 152 13.52 -4.20 8.45
CA PRO A 152 14.68 -3.99 9.33
C PRO A 152 16.04 -4.14 8.65
N THR A 153 16.16 -4.96 7.62
CA THR A 153 17.43 -5.27 6.94
C THR A 153 17.53 -4.65 5.54
N ALA A 154 16.54 -3.86 5.11
CA ALA A 154 16.53 -3.28 3.76
C ALA A 154 17.74 -2.34 3.55
N GLY A 155 18.51 -2.60 2.48
CA GLY A 155 19.68 -1.80 2.11
C GLY A 155 20.94 -2.03 2.98
N LEU A 156 20.93 -3.00 3.87
CA LEU A 156 22.08 -3.39 4.71
C LEU A 156 22.95 -4.45 4.01
N ASP A 157 24.23 -4.46 4.31
CA ASP A 157 25.11 -5.56 3.93
C ASP A 157 24.84 -6.82 4.78
N ASP A 158 25.43 -7.94 4.41
CA ASP A 158 25.17 -9.23 5.07
C ASP A 158 25.57 -9.26 6.56
N VAL A 159 26.63 -8.53 6.95
CA VAL A 159 27.11 -8.47 8.33
C VAL A 159 26.16 -7.62 9.19
N GLN A 160 25.81 -6.45 8.71
CA GLN A 160 24.85 -5.57 9.34
C GLN A 160 23.47 -6.25 9.47
N ALA A 161 22.99 -6.90 8.39
CA ALA A 161 21.74 -7.62 8.39
C ALA A 161 21.74 -8.76 9.43
N GLU A 162 22.84 -9.52 9.58
CA GLU A 162 22.92 -10.58 10.58
C GLU A 162 22.93 -10.00 12.01
N THR A 163 23.61 -8.87 12.21
CA THR A 163 23.60 -8.17 13.50
C THR A 163 22.17 -7.73 13.88
N VAL A 164 21.40 -7.18 12.91
CA VAL A 164 20.00 -6.81 13.13
C VAL A 164 19.13 -8.05 13.41
N ARG A 165 19.32 -9.16 12.68
CA ARG A 165 18.60 -10.43 12.95
C ARG A 165 18.89 -10.98 14.35
N ALA A 166 20.14 -10.90 14.80
CA ALA A 166 20.51 -11.27 16.16
C ALA A 166 19.78 -10.42 17.20
N CYS A 167 19.71 -9.11 17.00
CA CYS A 167 18.94 -8.22 17.86
C CYS A 167 17.44 -8.54 17.87
N LEU A 168 16.85 -8.82 16.70
CA LEU A 168 15.45 -9.21 16.64
C LEU A 168 15.17 -10.51 17.42
N ARG A 169 16.05 -11.52 17.34
CA ARG A 169 15.95 -12.76 18.13
C ARG A 169 16.00 -12.46 19.64
N GLU A 170 16.94 -11.61 20.06
CA GLU A 170 17.05 -11.23 21.48
C GLU A 170 15.80 -10.50 21.98
N ARG A 171 15.27 -9.56 21.17
CA ARG A 171 14.03 -8.82 21.54
C ARG A 171 12.85 -9.75 21.60
N ALA A 172 12.69 -10.63 20.62
CA ALA A 172 11.60 -11.61 20.57
C ALA A 172 11.60 -12.59 21.76
N ALA A 173 12.74 -12.83 22.40
CA ALA A 173 12.81 -13.64 23.61
C ALA A 173 12.27 -12.91 24.87
N ALA A 174 12.19 -11.59 24.87
CA ALA A 174 11.82 -10.79 26.04
C ALA A 174 10.59 -9.90 25.85
N ALA A 175 10.20 -9.60 24.61
CA ALA A 175 9.09 -8.72 24.25
C ALA A 175 8.37 -9.21 22.99
N MET A 176 7.26 -8.58 22.63
CA MET A 176 6.62 -8.81 21.36
C MET A 176 7.30 -8.01 20.25
N VAL A 177 7.62 -8.66 19.14
CA VAL A 177 8.12 -8.02 17.91
C VAL A 177 7.14 -8.29 16.77
N VAL A 178 6.66 -7.24 16.12
CA VAL A 178 5.91 -7.34 14.86
C VAL A 178 6.75 -6.67 13.78
N ALA A 179 7.22 -7.46 12.82
CA ALA A 179 8.12 -6.98 11.78
C ALA A 179 7.53 -7.21 10.39
N VAL A 180 7.68 -6.22 9.51
CA VAL A 180 7.38 -6.33 8.08
C VAL A 180 8.68 -6.59 7.34
N THR A 181 8.67 -7.54 6.42
CA THR A 181 9.79 -7.73 5.50
C THR A 181 9.34 -8.38 4.18
N HIS A 182 10.06 -8.09 3.11
CA HIS A 182 10.01 -8.80 1.83
C HIS A 182 11.14 -9.83 1.69
N ASN A 183 12.04 -9.90 2.67
CA ASN A 183 13.20 -10.78 2.65
C ASN A 183 12.89 -12.10 3.39
N ARG A 184 12.64 -13.16 2.61
CA ARG A 184 12.44 -14.53 3.16
C ARG A 184 13.57 -14.97 4.08
N ARG A 185 14.82 -14.56 3.78
CA ARG A 185 15.99 -14.92 4.59
C ARG A 185 15.89 -14.41 6.02
N ASP A 186 15.31 -13.21 6.23
CA ASP A 186 15.11 -12.66 7.58
C ASP A 186 14.14 -13.53 8.38
N CYS A 187 13.00 -13.88 7.75
CA CYS A 187 12.00 -14.71 8.41
C CYS A 187 12.59 -16.06 8.84
N LEU A 188 13.27 -16.77 7.94
CA LEU A 188 13.84 -18.08 8.21
C LEU A 188 14.99 -18.05 9.19
N ALA A 189 15.85 -17.01 9.14
CA ALA A 189 17.00 -16.89 10.04
C ALA A 189 16.60 -16.56 11.48
N VAL A 190 15.53 -15.79 11.68
CA VAL A 190 15.07 -15.39 13.01
C VAL A 190 14.02 -16.35 13.58
N GLY A 191 13.15 -16.91 12.73
CA GLY A 191 12.04 -17.76 13.15
C GLY A 191 10.81 -16.97 13.61
N GLY A 192 10.01 -17.53 14.52
CA GLY A 192 8.75 -16.97 15.01
C GLY A 192 7.55 -17.41 14.18
N ASP A 193 6.50 -16.59 14.14
CA ASP A 193 5.30 -16.81 13.33
C ASP A 193 5.29 -15.89 12.10
N THR A 194 4.64 -16.34 11.03
CA THR A 194 4.47 -15.55 9.79
C THR A 194 2.99 -15.44 9.45
N ALA A 195 2.52 -14.20 9.28
CA ALA A 195 1.18 -13.89 8.80
C ALA A 195 1.24 -13.29 7.40
N LEU A 196 0.49 -13.87 6.46
CA LEU A 196 0.33 -13.35 5.10
C LEU A 196 -0.83 -12.38 5.04
N LEU A 197 -0.54 -11.09 4.88
CA LEU A 197 -1.55 -10.07 4.60
C LEU A 197 -1.68 -9.88 3.09
N ALA A 198 -2.81 -10.29 2.53
CA ALA A 198 -3.08 -10.17 1.11
C ALA A 198 -4.57 -9.98 0.83
N GLY A 199 -4.91 -9.11 -0.15
CA GLY A 199 -6.29 -8.77 -0.44
C GLY A 199 -7.03 -8.17 0.75
N GLY A 200 -6.33 -7.38 1.57
CA GLY A 200 -6.90 -6.67 2.71
C GLY A 200 -7.23 -7.53 3.93
N THR A 201 -6.76 -8.79 4.00
CA THR A 201 -7.00 -9.67 5.16
C THR A 201 -5.82 -10.60 5.41
N ILE A 202 -5.73 -11.17 6.63
CA ILE A 202 -4.78 -12.24 6.92
C ILE A 202 -5.27 -13.53 6.25
N ARG A 203 -4.46 -14.05 5.33
CA ARG A 203 -4.77 -15.27 4.56
C ARG A 203 -4.24 -16.53 5.21
N GLU A 204 -3.11 -16.43 5.87
CA GLU A 204 -2.48 -17.52 6.56
C GLU A 204 -1.69 -16.98 7.76
N LEU A 205 -1.69 -17.73 8.85
CA LEU A 205 -0.82 -17.56 10.01
C LEU A 205 -0.26 -18.94 10.37
N ALA A 206 1.05 -19.05 10.41
CA ALA A 206 1.74 -20.30 10.76
C ALA A 206 3.13 -20.02 11.34
N PRO A 207 3.73 -20.97 12.08
CA PRO A 207 5.16 -20.91 12.39
C PRO A 207 5.98 -20.70 11.11
N THR A 208 6.96 -19.82 11.17
CA THR A 208 7.70 -19.34 9.99
C THR A 208 8.24 -20.47 9.11
N GLN A 209 8.90 -21.47 9.71
CA GLN A 209 9.43 -22.59 8.95
C GLN A 209 8.34 -23.32 8.17
N ARG A 210 7.21 -23.60 8.84
CA ARG A 210 6.07 -24.26 8.21
C ARG A 210 5.43 -23.42 7.11
N PHE A 211 5.34 -22.11 7.32
CA PHE A 211 4.77 -21.19 6.32
C PHE A 211 5.54 -21.26 4.99
N PHE A 212 6.87 -21.33 5.05
CA PHE A 212 7.71 -21.37 3.86
C PHE A 212 7.91 -22.78 3.27
N ASP A 213 7.83 -23.84 4.08
CA ASP A 213 8.04 -25.22 3.62
C ASP A 213 6.75 -25.90 3.13
N ALA A 214 5.63 -25.64 3.80
CA ALA A 214 4.35 -26.27 3.53
C ALA A 214 3.17 -25.31 3.79
N PRO A 215 3.03 -24.24 2.97
CA PRO A 215 1.91 -23.30 3.09
C PRO A 215 0.58 -24.01 2.90
N ARG A 216 -0.39 -23.70 3.75
CA ARG A 216 -1.70 -24.36 3.78
C ARG A 216 -2.67 -23.77 2.77
N THR A 217 -2.57 -22.46 2.51
CA THR A 217 -3.49 -21.75 1.64
C THR A 217 -2.93 -21.64 0.23
N GLU A 218 -3.80 -21.50 -0.75
CA GLU A 218 -3.39 -21.22 -2.12
C GLU A 218 -2.60 -19.88 -2.19
N ALA A 219 -3.06 -18.87 -1.45
CA ALA A 219 -2.37 -17.59 -1.32
C ALA A 219 -0.94 -17.76 -0.78
N GLY A 220 -0.78 -18.58 0.24
CA GLY A 220 0.53 -18.90 0.82
C GLY A 220 1.44 -19.60 -0.19
N ARG A 221 0.95 -20.58 -0.94
CA ARG A 221 1.71 -21.28 -1.99
C ARG A 221 2.21 -20.31 -3.06
N ILE A 222 1.30 -19.50 -3.61
CA ILE A 222 1.66 -18.51 -4.62
C ILE A 222 2.68 -17.51 -4.08
N TYR A 223 2.50 -17.03 -2.83
CA TYR A 223 3.45 -16.09 -2.23
C TYR A 223 4.84 -16.71 -2.02
N VAL A 224 4.91 -17.93 -1.54
CA VAL A 224 6.19 -18.64 -1.31
C VAL A 224 6.93 -18.91 -2.61
N GLU A 225 6.21 -19.22 -3.69
CA GLU A 225 6.79 -19.50 -5.02
C GLU A 225 7.23 -18.23 -5.76
N THR A 226 6.46 -17.16 -5.67
CA THR A 226 6.64 -15.98 -6.53
C THR A 226 7.13 -14.73 -5.80
N GLY A 227 7.11 -14.74 -4.45
CA GLY A 227 7.32 -13.53 -3.63
C GLY A 227 6.16 -12.54 -3.69
N ASN A 228 5.13 -12.85 -4.45
CA ASN A 228 3.97 -11.98 -4.66
C ASN A 228 2.71 -12.83 -4.79
N CYS A 229 1.66 -12.48 -4.10
CA CYS A 229 0.34 -13.05 -4.31
C CYS A 229 -0.62 -11.92 -4.68
N ASN A 230 -0.72 -11.62 -5.97
CA ASN A 230 -1.75 -10.76 -6.51
C ASN A 230 -3.10 -11.48 -6.43
N LEU A 231 -3.51 -11.81 -5.22
CA LEU A 231 -4.88 -12.22 -4.99
C LEU A 231 -5.74 -10.98 -5.21
N ALA A 232 -6.71 -11.12 -6.09
CA ALA A 232 -7.86 -10.25 -6.02
C ALA A 232 -8.27 -10.16 -4.54
N PRO A 233 -8.56 -8.97 -4.00
CA PRO A 233 -9.10 -8.87 -2.65
C PRO A 233 -10.19 -9.93 -2.54
N MET A 234 -10.25 -10.64 -1.42
CA MET A 234 -11.43 -11.47 -1.14
C MET A 234 -12.62 -10.58 -1.45
N GLN A 235 -13.49 -11.03 -2.34
CA GLN A 235 -14.72 -10.34 -2.64
C GLN A 235 -15.31 -9.96 -1.29
N ASN A 236 -15.08 -8.70 -0.90
CA ASN A 236 -15.72 -8.15 0.25
C ASN A 236 -17.20 -8.15 -0.16
N PRO A 237 -18.09 -8.84 0.53
CA PRO A 237 -19.52 -8.78 0.20
C PRO A 237 -20.03 -7.33 0.11
N LEU A 238 -19.29 -6.37 0.70
CA LEU A 238 -19.53 -4.93 0.57
C LEU A 238 -18.94 -4.31 -0.72
N LEU A 239 -18.10 -5.02 -1.51
CA LEU A 239 -17.58 -4.57 -2.80
C LEU A 239 -18.24 -5.28 -3.99
N SER A 240 -19.07 -6.29 -3.77
CA SER A 240 -19.91 -6.89 -4.79
C SER A 240 -21.25 -6.15 -4.85
N VAL A 241 -21.24 -4.94 -5.35
CA VAL A 241 -22.47 -4.24 -5.71
C VAL A 241 -22.80 -4.56 -7.12
N ASP A 242 -24.04 -4.86 -7.37
CA ASP A 242 -24.55 -5.08 -8.71
C ASP A 242 -24.13 -3.95 -9.64
N GLY A 243 -23.34 -4.29 -10.67
CA GLY A 243 -22.86 -3.37 -11.68
C GLY A 243 -21.51 -2.69 -11.43
N ILE A 244 -20.82 -2.90 -10.29
CA ILE A 244 -19.44 -2.41 -10.06
C ILE A 244 -18.45 -3.56 -10.17
N TRP A 245 -17.35 -3.34 -10.90
CA TRP A 245 -16.24 -4.29 -11.02
C TRP A 245 -14.88 -3.58 -10.85
N TRP A 246 -13.99 -4.18 -10.09
CA TRP A 246 -12.71 -3.57 -9.71
C TRP A 246 -11.59 -4.07 -10.59
N LEU A 247 -10.88 -3.13 -11.23
CA LEU A 247 -9.64 -3.38 -11.95
C LEU A 247 -8.45 -3.32 -10.98
N VAL A 248 -8.41 -2.28 -10.15
CA VAL A 248 -7.48 -2.14 -9.03
C VAL A 248 -8.32 -1.81 -7.79
N PRO A 249 -8.46 -2.75 -6.86
CA PRO A 249 -9.37 -2.58 -5.73
C PRO A 249 -9.16 -1.29 -4.97
N GLY A 250 -10.25 -0.55 -4.80
CA GLY A 250 -10.31 0.73 -4.13
C GLY A 250 -9.57 1.87 -4.84
N LEU A 251 -8.91 1.65 -5.99
CA LEU A 251 -8.25 2.70 -6.78
C LEU A 251 -8.89 2.88 -8.14
N LEU A 252 -9.26 1.79 -8.82
CA LEU A 252 -9.77 1.88 -10.18
C LEU A 252 -10.86 0.85 -10.41
N CYS A 253 -12.05 1.30 -10.73
CA CYS A 253 -13.18 0.43 -11.03
C CYS A 253 -13.98 0.89 -12.25
N GLY A 254 -14.65 -0.08 -12.87
CA GLY A 254 -15.68 0.16 -13.85
C GLY A 254 -17.08 -0.14 -13.28
N MET A 255 -18.07 0.52 -13.80
CA MET A 255 -19.46 0.23 -13.41
C MET A 255 -20.46 0.55 -14.54
N SER A 256 -21.64 -0.02 -14.42
CA SER A 256 -22.80 0.43 -15.19
C SER A 256 -23.23 1.82 -14.72
N ARG A 257 -24.06 2.49 -15.51
CA ARG A 257 -24.68 3.75 -15.09
C ARG A 257 -25.32 3.60 -13.72
N PRO A 258 -25.04 4.50 -12.77
CA PRO A 258 -25.67 4.47 -11.45
C PRO A 258 -27.20 4.42 -11.57
N GLY A 259 -27.83 3.50 -10.81
CA GLY A 259 -29.25 3.28 -10.85
C GLY A 259 -29.77 2.43 -12.02
N LEU A 260 -28.91 1.94 -12.92
CA LEU A 260 -29.31 1.01 -13.96
C LEU A 260 -29.52 -0.41 -13.42
N VAL A 261 -28.67 -0.81 -12.50
CA VAL A 261 -28.71 -2.10 -11.81
C VAL A 261 -28.67 -1.80 -10.31
N GLY A 262 -29.81 -1.82 -9.65
CA GLY A 262 -29.92 -1.49 -8.22
C GLY A 262 -30.13 0.01 -7.93
N ASP A 263 -30.09 0.38 -6.64
CA ASP A 263 -30.30 1.75 -6.18
C ASP A 263 -29.04 2.62 -6.35
N ALA A 264 -29.20 3.78 -6.97
CA ALA A 264 -28.09 4.72 -7.23
C ALA A 264 -27.45 5.27 -5.96
N LEU A 265 -28.25 5.57 -4.92
CA LEU A 265 -27.73 6.12 -3.66
C LEU A 265 -26.93 5.07 -2.90
N ALA A 266 -27.38 3.82 -2.89
CA ALA A 266 -26.63 2.70 -2.31
C ALA A 266 -25.30 2.50 -3.05
N GLN A 267 -25.29 2.58 -4.39
CA GLN A 267 -24.05 2.50 -5.19
C GLN A 267 -23.10 3.65 -4.88
N TYR A 268 -23.57 4.87 -4.69
CA TYR A 268 -22.72 6.00 -4.31
C TYR A 268 -22.11 5.83 -2.91
N GLY A 269 -22.91 5.38 -1.94
CA GLY A 269 -22.41 5.08 -0.59
C GLY A 269 -21.26 4.07 -0.64
N GLN A 270 -21.40 3.05 -1.44
CA GLN A 270 -20.38 2.01 -1.57
C GLN A 270 -19.13 2.48 -2.32
N LEU A 271 -19.27 3.34 -3.34
CA LEU A 271 -18.12 3.99 -3.97
C LEU A 271 -17.36 4.86 -2.94
N ALA A 272 -18.08 5.64 -2.14
CA ALA A 272 -17.49 6.46 -1.09
C ALA A 272 -16.80 5.62 -0.01
N ASP A 273 -17.46 4.55 0.47
CA ASP A 273 -16.89 3.60 1.44
C ASP A 273 -15.64 2.88 0.90
N ALA A 274 -15.59 2.65 -0.42
CA ALA A 274 -14.43 2.09 -1.08
C ALA A 274 -13.31 3.11 -1.32
N GLY A 275 -13.52 4.40 -0.96
CA GLY A 275 -12.54 5.48 -1.12
C GLY A 275 -12.49 6.08 -2.53
N VAL A 276 -13.53 5.85 -3.36
CA VAL A 276 -13.67 6.52 -4.65
C VAL A 276 -13.99 7.99 -4.41
N GLY A 277 -13.17 8.84 -4.98
CA GLY A 277 -13.34 10.29 -4.90
C GLY A 277 -13.62 10.94 -6.25
N THR A 278 -13.54 10.16 -7.33
CA THR A 278 -13.74 10.67 -8.69
C THR A 278 -14.58 9.69 -9.51
N LEU A 279 -15.61 10.21 -10.18
CA LEU A 279 -16.48 9.46 -11.08
C LEU A 279 -16.38 10.04 -12.49
N LEU A 280 -15.86 9.27 -13.44
CA LEU A 280 -15.79 9.61 -14.84
C LEU A 280 -17.02 9.05 -15.57
N CYS A 281 -17.92 9.92 -16.02
CA CYS A 281 -19.07 9.56 -16.84
C CYS A 281 -18.71 9.67 -18.31
N VAL A 282 -18.77 8.57 -19.05
CA VAL A 282 -18.47 8.52 -20.50
C VAL A 282 -19.72 8.18 -21.33
N GLU A 283 -20.89 8.54 -20.84
CA GLU A 283 -22.13 8.51 -21.60
C GLU A 283 -22.35 9.81 -22.40
N GLU A 284 -23.11 9.73 -23.48
CA GLU A 284 -23.49 10.94 -24.24
C GLU A 284 -24.37 11.88 -23.41
N ARG A 285 -25.22 11.35 -22.55
CA ARG A 285 -26.11 12.08 -21.64
C ARG A 285 -26.11 11.45 -20.26
N CYS A 286 -25.91 12.25 -19.23
CA CYS A 286 -26.02 11.81 -17.84
C CYS A 286 -27.43 12.09 -17.30
N GLY A 287 -28.12 11.06 -16.84
CA GLY A 287 -29.51 11.14 -16.36
C GLY A 287 -29.69 10.56 -14.93
N TYR A 288 -28.76 10.88 -13.99
CA TYR A 288 -28.87 10.42 -12.61
C TYR A 288 -28.60 11.55 -11.60
N PRO A 289 -29.07 11.43 -10.33
CA PRO A 289 -28.88 12.46 -9.31
C PRO A 289 -27.41 12.71 -9.01
N ILE A 290 -26.95 13.96 -9.16
CA ILE A 290 -25.52 14.32 -8.94
C ILE A 290 -25.27 14.98 -7.58
N ASN A 291 -26.29 15.53 -6.92
CA ASN A 291 -26.12 16.20 -5.64
C ASN A 291 -25.62 15.26 -4.55
N ALA A 292 -26.16 14.03 -4.51
CA ALA A 292 -25.74 13.02 -3.56
C ALA A 292 -24.26 12.59 -3.70
N LEU A 293 -23.69 12.66 -4.92
CA LEU A 293 -22.26 12.42 -5.12
C LEU A 293 -21.40 13.48 -4.40
N ARG A 294 -21.81 14.76 -4.49
CA ARG A 294 -21.10 15.86 -3.83
C ARG A 294 -21.14 15.76 -2.31
N GLU A 295 -22.29 15.37 -1.75
CA GLU A 295 -22.46 15.15 -0.31
C GLU A 295 -21.53 14.03 0.20
N LEU A 296 -21.24 13.04 -0.63
CA LEU A 296 -20.31 11.94 -0.34
C LEU A 296 -18.85 12.25 -0.72
N GLY A 297 -18.55 13.49 -1.15
CA GLY A 297 -17.20 13.90 -1.54
C GLY A 297 -16.70 13.30 -2.86
N ILE A 298 -17.60 12.81 -3.71
CA ILE A 298 -17.28 12.25 -5.03
C ILE A 298 -17.44 13.33 -6.10
N GLU A 299 -16.34 13.71 -6.74
CA GLU A 299 -16.34 14.66 -7.85
C GLU A 299 -16.68 13.93 -9.16
N ARG A 300 -17.67 14.44 -9.90
CA ARG A 300 -18.07 13.86 -11.18
C ARG A 300 -17.56 14.71 -12.36
N HIS A 301 -16.91 14.04 -13.30
CA HIS A 301 -16.53 14.62 -14.61
C HIS A 301 -17.32 13.93 -15.73
N HIS A 302 -17.75 14.70 -16.72
CA HIS A 302 -18.53 14.18 -17.84
C HIS A 302 -17.83 14.39 -19.17
N PHE A 303 -17.62 13.29 -19.89
CA PHE A 303 -17.05 13.24 -21.23
C PHE A 303 -18.04 12.51 -22.15
N ALA A 304 -18.71 13.25 -23.04
CA ALA A 304 -19.64 12.65 -23.98
C ALA A 304 -18.90 11.82 -25.03
N VAL A 305 -18.97 10.50 -24.91
CA VAL A 305 -18.42 9.54 -25.87
C VAL A 305 -19.56 8.78 -26.54
N PRO A 306 -19.65 8.80 -27.90
CA PRO A 306 -20.70 8.08 -28.62
C PRO A 306 -20.71 6.58 -28.29
N ASP A 307 -21.89 5.98 -28.34
CA ASP A 307 -21.98 4.56 -28.00
C ASP A 307 -21.15 3.71 -28.97
N MET A 308 -20.55 2.64 -28.43
CA MET A 308 -19.64 1.72 -29.13
C MET A 308 -18.35 2.37 -29.71
N ALA A 309 -18.16 3.68 -29.58
CA ALA A 309 -16.95 4.40 -30.01
C ALA A 309 -15.88 4.48 -28.89
N PRO A 310 -14.61 4.73 -29.21
CA PRO A 310 -13.62 5.19 -28.24
C PRO A 310 -13.79 6.70 -27.94
N PRO A 311 -13.20 7.21 -26.87
CA PRO A 311 -13.08 8.66 -26.68
C PRO A 311 -12.18 9.28 -27.76
N SER A 312 -12.22 10.59 -27.93
CA SER A 312 -11.16 11.28 -28.68
C SER A 312 -9.84 11.22 -27.90
N PHE A 313 -8.72 11.42 -28.60
CA PHE A 313 -7.40 11.40 -27.94
C PHE A 313 -7.32 12.43 -26.81
N GLY A 314 -7.79 13.67 -27.06
CA GLY A 314 -7.83 14.72 -26.04
C GLY A 314 -8.65 14.36 -24.82
N GLN A 315 -9.88 13.81 -25.05
CA GLN A 315 -10.71 13.31 -23.94
C GLN A 315 -10.02 12.20 -23.14
N ALA A 316 -9.30 11.28 -23.81
CA ALA A 316 -8.57 10.21 -23.12
C ALA A 316 -7.44 10.78 -22.26
N VAL A 317 -6.66 11.75 -22.77
CA VAL A 317 -5.61 12.44 -22.02
C VAL A 317 -6.18 13.17 -20.81
N ASP A 318 -7.27 13.91 -20.96
CA ASP A 318 -7.89 14.65 -19.86
C ASP A 318 -8.40 13.70 -18.77
N MET A 319 -9.04 12.60 -19.14
CA MET A 319 -9.49 11.56 -18.20
C MET A 319 -8.32 10.90 -17.49
N CYS A 320 -7.20 10.64 -18.19
CA CYS A 320 -5.99 10.10 -17.57
C CYS A 320 -5.37 11.08 -16.56
N ARG A 321 -5.29 12.37 -16.87
CA ARG A 321 -4.79 13.41 -15.95
C ARG A 321 -5.65 13.55 -14.69
N ILE A 322 -6.97 13.55 -14.86
CA ILE A 322 -7.91 13.54 -13.73
C ILE A 322 -7.72 12.28 -12.89
N GLY A 323 -7.62 11.13 -13.55
CA GLY A 323 -7.37 9.84 -12.89
C GLY A 323 -6.04 9.84 -12.13
N GLU A 324 -4.97 10.32 -12.75
CA GLU A 324 -3.65 10.44 -12.13
C GLU A 324 -3.69 11.34 -10.89
N THR A 325 -4.31 12.52 -10.99
CA THR A 325 -4.45 13.45 -9.87
C THR A 325 -5.18 12.82 -8.70
N ALA A 326 -6.29 12.12 -8.97
CA ALA A 326 -7.05 11.42 -7.93
C ALA A 326 -6.24 10.28 -7.29
N ILE A 327 -5.60 9.44 -8.11
CA ILE A 327 -4.82 8.29 -7.64
C ILE A 327 -3.60 8.76 -6.82
N ARG A 328 -2.89 9.80 -7.25
CA ARG A 328 -1.78 10.40 -6.49
C ARG A 328 -2.24 10.99 -5.15
N ALA A 329 -3.47 11.51 -5.09
CA ALA A 329 -4.11 11.94 -3.85
C ALA A 329 -4.69 10.79 -3.02
N ASN A 330 -4.38 9.53 -3.38
CA ASN A 330 -4.91 8.31 -2.75
C ASN A 330 -6.45 8.21 -2.77
N ARG A 331 -7.08 8.77 -3.81
CA ARG A 331 -8.53 8.70 -4.03
C ARG A 331 -8.81 7.78 -5.21
N GLY A 332 -9.79 6.89 -5.07
CA GLY A 332 -10.19 5.97 -6.12
C GLY A 332 -10.93 6.67 -7.28
N VAL A 333 -10.83 6.07 -8.46
CA VAL A 333 -11.50 6.51 -9.69
C VAL A 333 -12.49 5.44 -10.14
N ALA A 334 -13.74 5.80 -10.32
CA ALA A 334 -14.74 4.97 -10.97
C ALA A 334 -15.02 5.51 -12.38
N VAL A 335 -15.15 4.61 -13.34
CA VAL A 335 -15.53 4.94 -14.73
C VAL A 335 -16.83 4.25 -15.07
N HIS A 336 -17.78 4.95 -15.66
CA HIS A 336 -19.01 4.33 -16.14
C HIS A 336 -19.44 4.84 -17.51
N CYS A 337 -20.07 3.95 -18.26
CA CYS A 337 -20.96 4.26 -19.38
C CYS A 337 -22.35 3.70 -19.08
N ARG A 338 -23.18 3.43 -20.06
CA ARG A 338 -24.51 2.82 -19.83
C ARG A 338 -24.38 1.42 -19.24
N GLY A 339 -23.71 0.50 -19.94
CA GLY A 339 -23.56 -0.91 -19.53
C GLY A 339 -22.30 -1.18 -18.70
N GLY A 340 -21.38 -0.24 -18.57
CA GLY A 340 -20.13 -0.43 -17.83
C GLY A 340 -19.10 -1.33 -18.53
N LEU A 341 -19.17 -1.52 -19.83
CA LEU A 341 -18.35 -2.50 -20.57
C LEU A 341 -17.43 -1.87 -21.62
N GLY A 342 -17.95 -1.45 -22.77
CA GLY A 342 -17.16 -1.04 -23.92
C GLY A 342 -16.35 0.24 -23.67
N ARG A 343 -17.02 1.39 -23.60
CA ARG A 343 -16.42 2.72 -23.33
C ARG A 343 -15.71 2.75 -22.00
N THR A 344 -16.32 2.21 -20.95
CA THR A 344 -15.72 2.08 -19.61
C THR A 344 -14.41 1.33 -19.64
N GLY A 345 -14.38 0.14 -20.24
CA GLY A 345 -13.17 -0.68 -20.36
C GLY A 345 -12.08 0.01 -21.19
N THR A 346 -12.45 0.76 -22.23
CA THR A 346 -11.52 1.51 -23.06
C THR A 346 -10.82 2.61 -22.23
N VAL A 347 -11.59 3.39 -21.45
CA VAL A 347 -11.01 4.45 -20.60
C VAL A 347 -10.13 3.87 -19.49
N LEU A 348 -10.56 2.77 -18.86
CA LEU A 348 -9.74 2.09 -17.85
C LEU A 348 -8.42 1.56 -18.43
N ALA A 349 -8.44 1.03 -19.66
CA ALA A 349 -7.22 0.63 -20.35
C ALA A 349 -6.32 1.84 -20.68
N CYS A 350 -6.90 3.00 -21.10
CA CYS A 350 -6.13 4.23 -21.29
C CYS A 350 -5.42 4.67 -20.00
N ILE A 351 -6.08 4.59 -18.84
CA ILE A 351 -5.48 4.92 -17.55
C ILE A 351 -4.31 3.97 -17.24
N LEU A 352 -4.44 2.66 -17.48
CA LEU A 352 -3.34 1.72 -17.28
C LEU A 352 -2.15 2.03 -18.22
N ILE A 353 -2.42 2.34 -19.51
CA ILE A 353 -1.41 2.71 -20.48
C ILE A 353 -0.71 4.01 -20.06
N TRP A 354 -1.45 4.99 -19.56
CA TRP A 354 -0.91 6.23 -19.01
C TRP A 354 0.09 5.99 -17.87
N PHE A 355 -0.15 4.99 -17.05
CA PHE A 355 0.75 4.57 -15.97
C PHE A 355 1.85 3.60 -16.42
N GLY A 356 2.00 3.33 -17.71
CA GLY A 356 3.13 2.60 -18.30
C GLY A 356 2.85 1.14 -18.68
N ASP A 357 1.62 0.66 -18.58
CA ASP A 357 1.30 -0.68 -19.08
C ASP A 357 1.36 -0.71 -20.63
N PRO A 358 1.94 -1.75 -21.24
CA PRO A 358 1.78 -1.99 -22.67
C PRO A 358 0.31 -2.19 -23.04
N PRO A 359 -0.16 -1.78 -24.25
CA PRO A 359 -1.58 -1.82 -24.61
C PRO A 359 -2.19 -3.21 -24.46
N ASP A 360 -1.51 -4.26 -24.90
CA ASP A 360 -2.02 -5.63 -24.78
C ASP A 360 -2.13 -6.09 -23.32
N ALA A 361 -1.20 -5.69 -22.47
CA ALA A 361 -1.25 -5.97 -21.03
C ALA A 361 -2.41 -5.23 -20.35
N ALA A 362 -2.62 -3.96 -20.69
CA ALA A 362 -3.74 -3.17 -20.19
C ALA A 362 -5.08 -3.79 -20.59
N ILE A 363 -5.25 -4.18 -21.88
CA ILE A 363 -6.43 -4.85 -22.41
C ILE A 363 -6.66 -6.17 -21.66
N ALA A 364 -5.63 -6.99 -21.50
CA ALA A 364 -5.72 -8.27 -20.80
C ALA A 364 -6.14 -8.08 -19.33
N LYS A 365 -5.58 -7.11 -18.61
CA LYS A 365 -5.95 -6.79 -17.23
C LYS A 365 -7.44 -6.38 -17.14
N VAL A 366 -7.90 -5.49 -18.02
CA VAL A 366 -9.29 -5.04 -18.04
C VAL A 366 -10.24 -6.21 -18.31
N ARG A 367 -9.91 -7.08 -19.28
CA ARG A 367 -10.73 -8.27 -19.62
C ARG A 367 -10.68 -9.36 -18.57
N SER A 368 -9.59 -9.45 -17.81
CA SER A 368 -9.53 -10.35 -16.65
C SER A 368 -10.50 -9.94 -15.55
N ALA A 369 -10.66 -8.62 -15.32
CA ALA A 369 -11.62 -8.09 -14.36
C ALA A 369 -13.07 -8.11 -14.89
N GLN A 370 -13.25 -7.86 -16.19
CA GLN A 370 -14.55 -7.87 -16.86
C GLN A 370 -14.41 -8.45 -18.29
N PRO A 371 -14.74 -9.74 -18.49
CA PRO A 371 -14.51 -10.44 -19.75
C PRO A 371 -15.16 -9.80 -21.01
N HIS A 372 -16.25 -9.07 -20.82
CA HIS A 372 -16.98 -8.41 -21.91
C HIS A 372 -16.57 -6.94 -22.11
N ALA A 373 -15.52 -6.47 -21.47
CA ALA A 373 -15.03 -5.12 -21.65
C ALA A 373 -14.28 -4.93 -22.98
N ILE A 374 -14.24 -3.67 -23.46
CA ILE A 374 -13.61 -3.29 -24.75
C ILE A 374 -14.23 -4.07 -25.90
N GLN A 375 -15.45 -3.66 -26.29
CA GLN A 375 -16.37 -4.46 -27.09
C GLN A 375 -16.14 -4.38 -28.61
N THR A 376 -15.48 -3.32 -29.10
CA THR A 376 -15.39 -3.09 -30.54
C THR A 376 -13.95 -3.09 -31.05
N PRO A 377 -13.74 -3.51 -32.32
CA PRO A 377 -12.41 -3.39 -32.95
C PRO A 377 -11.87 -1.95 -33.03
N VAL A 378 -12.78 -0.96 -33.07
CA VAL A 378 -12.39 0.47 -33.09
C VAL A 378 -11.80 0.88 -31.73
N GLN A 379 -12.39 0.43 -30.62
CA GLN A 379 -11.89 0.64 -29.29
C GLN A 379 -10.51 -0.02 -29.11
N LEU A 380 -10.31 -1.24 -29.63
CA LEU A 380 -9.03 -1.93 -29.56
C LEU A 380 -7.93 -1.17 -30.34
N ARG A 381 -8.19 -0.79 -31.59
CA ARG A 381 -7.24 -0.01 -32.38
C ARG A 381 -6.89 1.31 -31.70
N PHE A 382 -7.88 2.00 -31.15
CA PHE A 382 -7.66 3.24 -30.43
C PHE A 382 -6.66 3.08 -29.26
N LEU A 383 -6.69 1.98 -28.53
CA LEU A 383 -5.79 1.74 -27.41
C LEU A 383 -4.32 1.59 -27.85
N HIS A 384 -4.06 0.94 -28.98
CA HIS A 384 -2.73 0.86 -29.57
C HIS A 384 -2.28 2.24 -30.07
N ASP A 385 -3.12 2.95 -30.82
CA ASP A 385 -2.83 4.31 -31.29
C ASP A 385 -2.61 5.29 -30.12
N PHE A 386 -3.35 5.12 -29.04
CA PHE A 386 -3.19 5.93 -27.82
C PHE A 386 -1.84 5.66 -27.15
N ALA A 387 -1.43 4.39 -27.04
CA ALA A 387 -0.15 4.03 -26.45
C ALA A 387 1.05 4.60 -27.24
N ASP A 388 1.00 4.56 -28.57
CA ASP A 388 2.05 5.10 -29.43
C ASP A 388 2.16 6.62 -29.27
N ARG A 389 1.03 7.33 -29.32
CA ARG A 389 0.98 8.80 -29.17
C ARG A 389 1.36 9.28 -27.78
N ILE A 390 1.05 8.54 -26.70
CA ILE A 390 1.44 8.89 -25.33
C ILE A 390 2.93 8.73 -25.11
N ARG A 391 3.59 7.77 -25.77
CA ARG A 391 5.04 7.59 -25.71
C ARG A 391 5.76 8.84 -26.21
N ASP A 392 5.29 9.38 -27.34
CA ASP A 392 5.81 10.61 -27.91
C ASP A 392 5.50 11.84 -27.03
N TRP A 393 4.33 11.85 -26.36
CA TRP A 393 3.89 12.93 -25.45
C TRP A 393 4.75 13.05 -24.20
N HIS A 394 5.31 11.95 -23.69
CA HIS A 394 6.20 11.95 -22.53
C HIS A 394 7.66 12.24 -22.88
N ASP A 395 8.02 12.36 -24.17
CA ASP A 395 9.36 12.75 -24.60
C ASP A 395 9.58 14.27 -24.28
N PRO A 396 10.64 14.63 -23.51
CA PRO A 396 10.95 16.01 -23.17
C PRO A 396 11.14 16.94 -24.38
N GLN A 397 11.51 16.39 -25.55
CA GLN A 397 11.66 17.17 -26.79
C GLN A 397 10.32 17.65 -27.38
N TYR A 398 9.23 16.93 -27.14
CA TYR A 398 7.89 17.31 -27.61
C TYR A 398 7.26 18.43 -26.79
N GLN A 399 7.58 18.53 -25.48
CA GLN A 399 7.07 19.60 -24.60
C GLN A 399 7.65 20.97 -24.91
N LEU A 400 8.77 21.06 -25.64
CA LEU A 400 9.38 22.33 -26.08
C LEU A 400 8.75 22.88 -27.37
N GLY A 401 8.06 22.07 -28.16
CA GLY A 401 7.46 22.46 -29.44
C GLY A 401 6.09 23.16 -29.31
N GLU A 402 5.28 22.82 -28.33
CA GLU A 402 3.95 23.43 -28.15
C GLU A 402 3.98 24.84 -27.54
N LYS A 403 5.05 25.21 -26.82
CA LYS A 403 5.23 26.58 -26.34
C LYS A 403 5.58 27.60 -27.42
N ALA A 404 5.91 27.14 -28.64
CA ALA A 404 6.28 28.01 -29.77
C ALA A 404 5.09 28.38 -30.71
N HIS A 405 3.90 27.79 -30.48
CA HIS A 405 2.72 28.06 -31.33
C HIS A 405 1.57 28.79 -30.64
N VAL A 406 1.80 29.30 -29.41
CA VAL A 406 0.88 30.17 -28.70
C VAL A 406 1.62 31.46 -28.32
N SER A 407 1.94 32.27 -29.33
CA SER A 407 2.34 33.67 -29.20
C SER A 407 1.70 34.46 -30.33
#